data_2d9aeaa7ddfbe3f6318e3776095a3a04
#
_entry.id   2d9aeaa7ddfbe3f6318e3776095a3a04
#
_cell.length_a   1.000
_cell.length_b   1.000
_cell.length_c   1.000
_cell.angle_alpha   90.00
_cell.angle_beta   90.00
_cell.angle_gamma   90.00
#
_symmetry.space_group_name_H-M   'P 1'
#
loop_
_entity.id
_entity.type
_entity.pdbx_description
1 polymer ?
#
loop_
_entity_poly.entity_id
_entity_poly.type
_entity_poly.pdbx_seq_one_letter_code
_entity_poly.pdbx_strand_id
1 'polypeptide(L)'
;MTLSPPLIPVFPAGYGPLPSDFDTWVQASFGFLTAQVVFRAEMRTTQTLNGFTPILYDTILEDPYSGWNASSHVWTAPFSGWYEVTLGHSIATATVITEAVPEISGTTYEMSEVTCTSSTEGGTGASLLASMVGGIDFVQGVAWTSASVSIDVSSEGRVPWLEVSFISQ
;
A
#
# COMPACT_ATOMS: atom_id res chain seq x y z
N MET A 1 9.30 -7.06 15.63
CA MET A 1 10.10 -8.22 15.17
C MET A 1 10.54 -7.90 13.77
N THR A 2 11.81 -7.57 13.54
CA THR A 2 12.33 -7.26 12.21
C THR A 2 12.48 -8.58 11.45
N LEU A 3 11.57 -8.86 10.52
CA LEU A 3 11.71 -9.96 9.59
C LEU A 3 12.67 -9.51 8.48
N SER A 4 13.92 -9.94 8.54
CA SER A 4 14.80 -9.87 7.38
C SER A 4 14.39 -10.94 6.36
N PRO A 5 14.58 -10.70 5.05
CA PRO A 5 14.44 -11.75 4.06
C PRO A 5 15.27 -12.97 4.49
N PRO A 6 14.78 -14.19 4.26
CA PRO A 6 15.53 -15.38 4.65
C PRO A 6 16.87 -15.38 3.91
N LEU A 7 17.95 -15.35 4.69
CA LEU A 7 19.30 -15.50 4.16
C LEU A 7 19.44 -16.92 3.60
N ILE A 8 19.94 -17.04 2.38
CA ILE A 8 20.31 -18.35 1.84
C ILE A 8 21.43 -18.89 2.74
N PRO A 9 21.24 -20.03 3.43
CA PRO A 9 22.26 -20.54 4.33
C PRO A 9 23.52 -20.91 3.55
N VAL A 10 24.66 -20.37 3.97
CA VAL A 10 25.96 -20.79 3.46
C VAL A 10 26.41 -21.98 4.29
N PHE A 11 26.35 -23.16 3.73
CA PHE A 11 26.82 -24.37 4.40
C PHE A 11 28.33 -24.49 4.26
N PRO A 12 29.08 -24.80 5.34
CA PRO A 12 30.52 -25.09 5.25
C PRO A 12 30.81 -26.25 4.30
N ALA A 13 31.97 -26.22 3.63
CA ALA A 13 32.36 -27.31 2.76
C ALA A 13 32.37 -28.65 3.52
N GLY A 14 31.62 -29.63 3.03
CA GLY A 14 31.46 -30.95 3.65
C GLY A 14 30.28 -31.07 4.65
N TYR A 15 29.52 -29.98 4.88
CA TYR A 15 28.32 -30.05 5.69
C TYR A 15 27.15 -30.61 4.86
N GLY A 16 26.57 -31.73 5.32
CA GLY A 16 25.31 -32.24 4.80
C GLY A 16 24.16 -31.63 5.60
N PRO A 17 23.32 -30.77 5.02
CA PRO A 17 22.20 -30.18 5.75
C PRO A 17 21.28 -31.29 6.28
N LEU A 18 20.85 -31.15 7.52
CA LEU A 18 19.86 -32.04 8.10
C LEU A 18 18.48 -31.74 7.50
N PRO A 19 17.56 -32.73 7.45
CA PRO A 19 16.18 -32.47 6.99
C PRO A 19 15.50 -31.30 7.70
N SER A 20 15.77 -31.11 9.00
CA SER A 20 15.25 -29.98 9.80
C SER A 20 15.76 -28.63 9.34
N ASP A 21 17.01 -28.54 8.87
CA ASP A 21 17.57 -27.29 8.36
C ASP A 21 16.92 -26.93 7.04
N PHE A 22 16.70 -27.93 6.19
CA PHE A 22 16.02 -27.78 4.90
C PHE A 22 14.55 -27.36 5.09
N ASP A 23 13.82 -28.04 5.99
CA ASP A 23 12.42 -27.71 6.29
C ASP A 23 12.29 -26.30 6.83
N THR A 24 13.14 -25.87 7.75
CA THR A 24 13.12 -24.52 8.31
C THR A 24 13.41 -23.46 7.24
N TRP A 25 14.38 -23.71 6.38
CA TRP A 25 14.74 -22.78 5.30
C TRP A 25 13.64 -22.71 4.23
N VAL A 26 13.11 -23.86 3.80
CA VAL A 26 12.02 -23.92 2.81
C VAL A 26 10.78 -23.24 3.35
N GLN A 27 10.37 -23.50 4.59
CA GLN A 27 9.20 -22.87 5.19
C GLN A 27 9.38 -21.36 5.33
N ALA A 28 10.56 -20.89 5.74
CA ALA A 28 10.86 -19.44 5.81
C ALA A 28 10.82 -18.79 4.42
N SER A 29 11.36 -19.45 3.40
CA SER A 29 11.36 -18.94 2.03
C SER A 29 9.96 -18.94 1.42
N PHE A 30 9.17 -19.99 1.64
CA PHE A 30 7.77 -20.04 1.19
C PHE A 30 6.91 -19.03 1.94
N GLY A 31 7.09 -18.85 3.24
CA GLY A 31 6.42 -17.83 4.02
C GLY A 31 6.70 -16.42 3.48
N PHE A 32 7.94 -16.14 3.11
CA PHE A 32 8.32 -14.86 2.49
C PHE A 32 7.71 -14.68 1.08
N LEU A 33 7.71 -15.73 0.25
CA LEU A 33 7.17 -15.69 -1.11
C LEU A 33 5.63 -15.63 -1.15
N THR A 34 4.95 -16.15 -0.12
CA THR A 34 3.48 -16.12 -0.03
C THR A 34 2.95 -14.86 0.64
N ALA A 35 3.76 -14.14 1.41
CA ALA A 35 3.40 -12.85 2.01
C ALA A 35 3.71 -11.70 1.03
N GLN A 36 3.11 -11.72 -0.17
CA GLN A 36 3.31 -10.66 -1.15
C GLN A 36 2.71 -9.34 -0.68
N VAL A 37 1.55 -9.37 -0.04
CA VAL A 37 0.96 -8.18 0.57
C VAL A 37 1.69 -7.88 1.87
N VAL A 38 2.35 -6.74 1.92
CA VAL A 38 3.12 -6.27 3.09
C VAL A 38 2.42 -5.16 3.85
N PHE A 39 1.39 -4.57 3.24
CA PHE A 39 0.52 -3.58 3.87
C PHE A 39 -0.83 -3.51 3.17
N ARG A 40 -1.90 -3.42 3.94
CA ARG A 40 -3.24 -3.12 3.45
C ARG A 40 -4.03 -2.32 4.46
N ALA A 41 -4.65 -1.24 3.99
CA ALA A 41 -5.48 -0.36 4.82
C ALA A 41 -6.72 0.10 4.06
N GLU A 42 -7.75 0.45 4.83
CA GLU A 42 -8.99 1.03 4.36
C GLU A 42 -9.30 2.31 5.14
N MET A 43 -10.08 3.20 4.54
CA MET A 43 -10.67 4.33 5.22
C MET A 43 -12.17 4.08 5.41
N ARG A 44 -12.63 4.07 6.65
CA ARG A 44 -14.04 3.84 7.01
C ARG A 44 -14.73 5.05 7.58
N THR A 45 -13.99 6.13 7.81
CA THR A 45 -14.51 7.41 8.28
C THR A 45 -14.52 8.42 7.14
N THR A 46 -15.64 9.09 6.92
CA THR A 46 -15.78 10.10 5.86
C THR A 46 -14.77 11.23 6.03
N GLN A 47 -14.16 11.63 4.93
CA GLN A 47 -13.19 12.72 4.83
C GLN A 47 -13.59 13.69 3.71
N THR A 48 -13.32 14.97 3.89
CA THR A 48 -13.45 15.97 2.83
C THR A 48 -12.12 16.11 2.10
N LEU A 49 -12.17 16.00 0.76
CA LEU A 49 -11.03 16.21 -0.14
C LEU A 49 -11.11 17.60 -0.76
N ASN A 50 -9.95 18.22 -1.01
CA ASN A 50 -9.84 19.49 -1.73
C ASN A 50 -8.41 19.66 -2.29
N GLY A 51 -8.23 19.62 -3.60
CA GLY A 51 -6.91 19.55 -4.20
C GLY A 51 -6.19 18.24 -3.83
N PHE A 52 -4.88 18.27 -3.73
CA PHE A 52 -4.08 17.13 -3.22
C PHE A 52 -4.31 16.97 -1.72
N THR A 53 -4.96 15.90 -1.35
CA THR A 53 -5.34 15.61 0.06
C THR A 53 -4.92 14.18 0.41
N PRO A 54 -4.09 13.97 1.44
CA PRO A 54 -3.80 12.63 1.96
C PRO A 54 -5.06 11.91 2.40
N ILE A 55 -5.19 10.65 2.03
CA ILE A 55 -6.29 9.79 2.48
C ILE A 55 -5.95 9.26 3.87
N LEU A 56 -6.85 9.51 4.83
CA LEU A 56 -6.66 9.17 6.24
C LEU A 56 -7.17 7.75 6.49
N TYR A 57 -6.39 6.73 6.10
CA TYR A 57 -6.73 5.34 6.37
C TYR A 57 -6.79 5.11 7.89
N ASP A 58 -7.91 4.58 8.37
CA ASP A 58 -8.21 4.38 9.79
C ASP A 58 -8.37 2.90 10.19
N THR A 59 -8.42 2.01 9.21
CA THR A 59 -8.59 0.57 9.41
C THR A 59 -7.45 -0.17 8.73
N ILE A 60 -6.53 -0.71 9.53
CA ILE A 60 -5.40 -1.49 9.04
C ILE A 60 -5.80 -2.96 9.01
N LEU A 61 -5.79 -3.55 7.82
CA LEU A 61 -6.14 -4.95 7.58
C LEU A 61 -4.91 -5.86 7.66
N GLU A 62 -3.78 -5.39 7.12
CA GLU A 62 -2.51 -6.12 7.10
C GLU A 62 -1.36 -5.14 7.32
N ASP A 63 -0.50 -5.40 8.28
CA ASP A 63 0.78 -4.73 8.51
C ASP A 63 1.73 -5.62 9.33
N PRO A 64 2.14 -6.78 8.76
CA PRO A 64 2.96 -7.75 9.48
C PRO A 64 4.33 -7.21 9.91
N TYR A 65 4.76 -6.09 9.35
CA TYR A 65 6.06 -5.49 9.60
C TYR A 65 5.98 -4.21 10.44
N SER A 66 4.78 -3.80 10.87
CA SER A 66 4.56 -2.60 11.69
C SER A 66 5.12 -1.33 11.06
N GLY A 67 4.98 -1.19 9.74
CA GLY A 67 5.43 -0.03 8.97
C GLY A 67 4.48 1.17 9.05
N TRP A 68 3.22 0.97 9.47
CA TRP A 68 2.21 2.03 9.52
C TRP A 68 2.42 3.01 10.66
N ASN A 69 2.36 4.28 10.33
CA ASN A 69 2.34 5.37 11.30
C ASN A 69 0.99 6.10 11.24
N ALA A 70 0.14 5.86 12.24
CA ALA A 70 -1.21 6.45 12.31
C ALA A 70 -1.22 7.97 12.50
N SER A 71 -0.12 8.59 12.95
CA SER A 71 -0.06 10.05 13.15
C SER A 71 0.28 10.79 11.86
N SER A 72 1.10 10.21 11.00
CA SER A 72 1.50 10.79 9.71
C SER A 72 0.73 10.20 8.52
N HIS A 73 -0.03 9.12 8.74
CA HIS A 73 -0.75 8.36 7.71
C HIS A 73 0.14 7.91 6.56
N VAL A 74 1.33 7.43 6.90
CA VAL A 74 2.30 6.84 5.95
C VAL A 74 2.66 5.42 6.37
N TRP A 75 3.00 4.59 5.40
CA TRP A 75 3.59 3.28 5.62
C TRP A 75 5.03 3.28 5.14
N THR A 76 5.97 2.85 6.01
CA THR A 76 7.40 2.79 5.70
C THR A 76 7.77 1.40 5.22
N ALA A 77 8.50 1.31 4.11
CA ALA A 77 8.97 0.04 3.56
C ALA A 77 9.89 -0.67 4.55
N PRO A 78 9.63 -1.95 4.89
CA PRO A 78 10.47 -2.69 5.84
C PRO A 78 11.81 -3.14 5.24
N PHE A 79 11.88 -3.34 3.92
CA PHE A 79 13.06 -3.80 3.20
C PHE A 79 13.31 -2.95 1.97
N SER A 80 14.57 -2.95 1.47
CA SER A 80 14.87 -2.40 0.15
C SER A 80 14.42 -3.38 -0.93
N GLY A 81 13.83 -2.86 -2.01
CA GLY A 81 13.38 -3.68 -3.14
C GLY A 81 12.29 -3.00 -3.97
N TRP A 82 11.69 -3.79 -4.85
CA TRP A 82 10.59 -3.34 -5.69
C TRP A 82 9.25 -3.65 -5.04
N TYR A 83 8.38 -2.66 -5.05
CA TYR A 83 7.02 -2.73 -4.51
C TYR A 83 5.99 -2.33 -5.55
N GLU A 84 4.87 -3.00 -5.57
CA GLU A 84 3.67 -2.54 -6.22
C GLU A 84 2.80 -1.81 -5.19
N VAL A 85 2.48 -0.56 -5.48
CA VAL A 85 1.59 0.27 -4.68
C VAL A 85 0.30 0.45 -5.44
N THR A 86 -0.80 -0.01 -4.89
CA THR A 86 -2.12 0.14 -5.47
C THR A 86 -3.03 0.86 -4.49
N LEU A 87 -3.84 1.77 -4.99
CA LEU A 87 -4.83 2.48 -4.18
C LEU A 87 -6.05 2.84 -5.00
N GLY A 88 -7.14 3.10 -4.31
CA GLY A 88 -8.37 3.55 -4.92
C GLY A 88 -9.27 4.27 -3.93
N HIS A 89 -10.11 5.14 -4.46
CA HIS A 89 -11.16 5.79 -3.68
C HIS A 89 -12.39 6.04 -4.56
N SER A 90 -13.51 6.28 -3.91
CA SER A 90 -14.73 6.78 -4.52
C SER A 90 -15.15 8.08 -3.85
N ILE A 91 -15.85 8.91 -4.60
CA ILE A 91 -16.39 10.16 -4.10
C ILE A 91 -17.91 10.12 -4.12
N ALA A 92 -18.53 10.78 -3.15
CA ALA A 92 -19.96 11.01 -3.14
C ALA A 92 -20.39 11.83 -4.36
N THR A 93 -21.66 11.78 -4.68
CA THR A 93 -22.26 12.42 -5.86
C THR A 93 -21.88 13.91 -5.99
N ALA A 94 -21.01 14.22 -6.94
CA ALA A 94 -20.57 15.59 -7.25
C ALA A 94 -20.03 15.66 -8.68
N THR A 95 -20.08 16.84 -9.29
CA THR A 95 -19.43 17.07 -10.58
C THR A 95 -18.03 17.59 -10.34
N VAL A 96 -17.07 16.66 -10.25
CA VAL A 96 -15.65 16.96 -10.03
C VAL A 96 -14.77 16.03 -10.85
N ILE A 97 -13.55 16.44 -11.09
CA ILE A 97 -12.48 15.57 -11.55
C ILE A 97 -11.77 15.04 -10.30
N THR A 98 -11.47 13.75 -10.26
CA THR A 98 -10.74 13.13 -9.16
C THR A 98 -9.66 12.18 -9.68
N GLU A 99 -8.61 12.03 -8.91
CA GLU A 99 -7.45 11.19 -9.19
C GLU A 99 -7.02 10.44 -7.93
N ALA A 100 -6.62 9.18 -8.10
CA ALA A 100 -5.90 8.44 -7.08
C ALA A 100 -4.40 8.60 -7.34
N VAL A 101 -3.67 9.12 -6.36
CA VAL A 101 -2.28 9.54 -6.52
C VAL A 101 -1.42 8.83 -5.48
N PRO A 102 -0.62 7.83 -5.85
CA PRO A 102 0.39 7.28 -4.95
C PRO A 102 1.48 8.32 -4.71
N GLU A 103 1.87 8.50 -3.46
CA GLU A 103 3.01 9.31 -3.07
C GLU A 103 4.09 8.42 -2.46
N ILE A 104 5.30 8.50 -2.98
CA ILE A 104 6.48 7.79 -2.46
C ILE A 104 7.48 8.83 -1.97
N SER A 105 7.78 8.81 -0.68
CA SER A 105 8.78 9.68 -0.03
C SER A 105 8.61 11.17 -0.38
N GLY A 106 7.36 11.64 -0.41
CA GLY A 106 7.01 13.03 -0.72
C GLY A 106 6.96 13.38 -2.21
N THR A 107 7.13 12.40 -3.11
CA THR A 107 6.94 12.58 -4.55
C THR A 107 5.61 11.97 -4.96
N THR A 108 4.72 12.79 -5.51
CA THR A 108 3.42 12.36 -6.06
C THR A 108 3.59 11.85 -7.48
N TYR A 109 2.88 10.77 -7.80
CA TYR A 109 2.84 10.17 -9.13
C TYR A 109 1.41 10.27 -9.66
N GLU A 110 1.16 11.32 -10.43
CA GLU A 110 -0.16 11.54 -11.08
C GLU A 110 -0.46 10.40 -12.05
N MET A 111 -1.68 9.88 -11.96
CA MET A 111 -2.17 8.77 -12.75
C MET A 111 -3.35 9.22 -13.63
N SER A 112 -4.32 8.36 -13.84
CA SER A 112 -5.46 8.66 -14.70
C SER A 112 -6.53 9.47 -13.99
N GLU A 113 -6.89 10.62 -14.56
CA GLU A 113 -8.03 11.41 -14.11
C GLU A 113 -9.35 10.72 -14.44
N VAL A 114 -10.32 10.82 -13.54
CA VAL A 114 -11.70 10.41 -13.75
C VAL A 114 -12.63 11.58 -13.51
N THR A 115 -13.48 11.89 -14.49
CA THR A 115 -14.53 12.90 -14.33
C THR A 115 -15.78 12.23 -13.78
N CYS A 116 -16.17 12.64 -12.58
CA CYS A 116 -17.42 12.21 -11.96
C CYS A 116 -18.52 13.22 -12.27
N THR A 117 -19.74 12.73 -12.49
CA THR A 117 -20.90 13.58 -12.74
C THR A 117 -21.87 13.53 -11.57
N SER A 118 -22.69 14.57 -11.42
CA SER A 118 -23.59 14.75 -10.27
C SER A 118 -24.65 13.66 -10.06
N SER A 119 -24.79 12.72 -10.97
CA SER A 119 -25.81 11.67 -10.91
C SER A 119 -25.22 10.27 -10.59
N THR A 120 -23.90 10.15 -10.52
CA THR A 120 -23.23 8.86 -10.30
C THR A 120 -22.09 9.03 -9.31
N GLU A 121 -21.97 8.10 -8.38
CA GLU A 121 -20.75 7.92 -7.61
C GLU A 121 -19.62 7.60 -8.59
N GLY A 122 -18.47 8.23 -8.38
CA GLY A 122 -17.27 8.02 -9.19
C GLY A 122 -16.16 7.42 -8.37
N GLY A 123 -15.47 6.44 -8.92
CA GLY A 123 -14.29 5.85 -8.31
C GLY A 123 -13.11 5.88 -9.25
N THR A 124 -11.93 6.02 -8.70
CA THR A 124 -10.65 5.96 -9.41
C THR A 124 -9.67 5.10 -8.65
N GLY A 125 -8.70 4.55 -9.35
CA GLY A 125 -7.61 3.77 -8.78
C GLY A 125 -6.33 3.96 -9.56
N ALA A 126 -5.22 3.71 -8.87
CA ALA A 126 -3.87 3.79 -9.42
C ALA A 126 -3.05 2.57 -9.01
N SER A 127 -2.09 2.20 -9.84
CA SER A 127 -1.07 1.20 -9.53
C SER A 127 0.29 1.71 -10.01
N LEU A 128 1.31 1.59 -9.16
CA LEU A 128 2.67 2.06 -9.41
C LEU A 128 3.67 1.00 -8.95
N LEU A 129 4.68 0.73 -9.78
CA LEU A 129 5.88 -0.01 -9.37
C LEU A 129 6.95 0.98 -8.92
N ALA A 130 7.44 0.83 -7.70
CA ALA A 130 8.47 1.69 -7.12
C ALA A 130 9.61 0.87 -6.50
N SER A 131 10.85 1.31 -6.73
CA SER A 131 12.01 0.83 -5.97
C SER A 131 12.12 1.66 -4.70
N MET A 132 12.14 1.01 -3.53
CA MET A 132 12.13 1.67 -2.23
C MET A 132 13.29 1.18 -1.36
N VAL A 133 13.82 2.07 -0.53
CA VAL A 133 14.88 1.78 0.46
C VAL A 133 14.23 1.49 1.81
N GLY A 134 14.45 0.28 2.34
CA GLY A 134 13.86 -0.16 3.60
C GLY A 134 14.26 0.72 4.80
N GLY A 135 13.28 1.04 5.64
CA GLY A 135 13.44 1.90 6.81
C GLY A 135 13.58 3.41 6.50
N ILE A 136 13.52 3.79 5.22
CA ILE A 136 13.68 5.18 4.76
C ILE A 136 12.47 5.62 3.94
N ASP A 137 12.17 4.90 2.84
CA ASP A 137 11.10 5.27 1.95
C ASP A 137 9.74 4.89 2.51
N PHE A 138 8.76 5.75 2.26
CA PHE A 138 7.40 5.58 2.72
C PHE A 138 6.38 5.78 1.59
N VAL A 139 5.21 5.22 1.79
CA VAL A 139 4.04 5.33 0.90
C VAL A 139 2.93 6.08 1.61
N GLN A 140 2.30 7.00 0.89
CA GLN A 140 1.06 7.64 1.27
C GLN A 140 0.07 7.56 0.10
N GLY A 141 -1.19 7.24 0.38
CA GLY A 141 -2.25 7.41 -0.59
C GLY A 141 -2.77 8.84 -0.57
N VAL A 142 -2.83 9.47 -1.72
CA VAL A 142 -3.33 10.84 -1.89
C VAL A 142 -4.49 10.81 -2.88
N ALA A 143 -5.51 11.62 -2.64
CA ALA A 143 -6.54 11.93 -3.62
C ALA A 143 -6.36 13.36 -4.11
N TRP A 144 -6.46 13.57 -5.41
CA TRP A 144 -6.64 14.90 -5.96
C TRP A 144 -8.08 15.11 -6.43
N THR A 145 -8.61 16.31 -6.18
CA THR A 145 -9.96 16.68 -6.62
C THR A 145 -9.99 18.14 -7.10
N SER A 146 -10.73 18.39 -8.19
CA SER A 146 -10.85 19.75 -8.76
C SER A 146 -11.69 20.71 -7.93
N ALA A 147 -12.44 20.20 -6.94
CA ALA A 147 -13.24 20.97 -6.00
C ALA A 147 -13.44 20.20 -4.71
N SER A 148 -13.90 20.86 -3.65
CA SER A 148 -14.20 20.23 -2.36
C SER A 148 -15.31 19.20 -2.50
N VAL A 149 -15.05 17.97 -2.07
CA VAL A 149 -15.98 16.84 -2.13
C VAL A 149 -15.74 15.88 -0.97
N SER A 150 -16.79 15.18 -0.55
CA SER A 150 -16.65 14.10 0.44
C SER A 150 -16.23 12.81 -0.23
N ILE A 151 -15.23 12.14 0.35
CA ILE A 151 -14.90 10.76 -0.02
C ILE A 151 -16.04 9.84 0.42
N ASP A 152 -16.39 8.89 -0.43
CA ASP A 152 -17.46 7.95 -0.13
C ASP A 152 -16.93 6.74 0.64
N VAL A 153 -17.57 6.42 1.75
CA VAL A 153 -17.33 5.24 2.58
C VAL A 153 -18.60 4.40 2.69
N SER A 154 -19.42 4.42 1.65
CA SER A 154 -20.75 3.82 1.65
C SER A 154 -20.73 2.32 1.96
N SER A 155 -21.87 1.83 2.47
CA SER A 155 -22.10 0.43 2.84
C SER A 155 -22.04 -0.57 1.66
N GLU A 156 -21.86 -0.10 0.42
CA GLU A 156 -21.81 -0.94 -0.78
C GLU A 156 -20.42 -1.52 -1.10
N GLY A 157 -19.46 -1.43 -0.15
CA GLY A 157 -18.13 -2.04 -0.28
C GLY A 157 -17.14 -1.22 -1.11
N ARG A 158 -17.41 0.08 -1.32
CA ARG A 158 -16.54 1.01 -2.05
C ARG A 158 -15.70 1.87 -1.10
N VAL A 159 -15.10 1.25 -0.11
CA VAL A 159 -14.22 1.98 0.81
C VAL A 159 -12.91 2.33 0.11
N PRO A 160 -12.34 3.51 0.34
CA PRO A 160 -10.98 3.84 -0.07
C PRO A 160 -9.98 2.86 0.54
N TRP A 161 -9.02 2.43 -0.26
CA TRP A 161 -8.05 1.42 0.13
C TRP A 161 -6.65 1.75 -0.40
N LEU A 162 -5.66 1.24 0.31
CA LEU A 162 -4.25 1.24 -0.08
C LEU A 162 -3.69 -0.15 0.18
N GLU A 163 -3.03 -0.72 -0.82
CA GLU A 163 -2.33 -1.98 -0.72
C GLU A 163 -0.90 -1.83 -1.24
N VAL A 164 0.04 -2.41 -0.53
CA VAL A 164 1.44 -2.46 -0.93
C VAL A 164 1.88 -3.91 -0.95
N SER A 165 2.38 -4.36 -2.09
CA SER A 165 2.88 -5.71 -2.31
C SER A 165 4.39 -5.68 -2.58
N PHE A 166 5.15 -6.53 -1.91
CA PHE A 166 6.57 -6.71 -2.20
C PHE A 166 6.75 -7.63 -3.42
N ILE A 167 7.56 -7.19 -4.39
CA ILE A 167 7.78 -7.92 -5.65
C ILE A 167 9.13 -8.63 -5.65
N SER A 168 10.20 -7.90 -5.35
CA SER A 168 11.57 -8.46 -5.39
C SER A 168 12.59 -7.53 -4.73
N GLN A 169 13.76 -8.07 -4.42
CA GLN A 169 14.96 -7.30 -4.09
C GLN A 169 15.76 -6.97 -5.34
#